data_156459a8650b23c3152f03fd90c113a6
#
_entry.id   156459a8650b23c3152f03fd90c113a6
#
_cell.length_a   1.000
_cell.length_b   1.000
_cell.length_c   1.000
_cell.angle_alpha   90.00
_cell.angle_beta   90.00
_cell.angle_gamma   90.00
#
_symmetry.space_group_name_H-M   'P 1'
#
loop_
_entity.id
_entity.type
_entity.pdbx_description
1 polymer ?
#
loop_
_entity_poly.entity_id
_entity_poly.type
_entity_poly.pdbx_seq_one_letter_code
_entity_poly.pdbx_strand_id
1 'polypeptide(L)'
;MANPGDTVKVHYVGVAFSTGEEFDASWNRGEPLEFRLGAGRVIAGWDQGVQGMKVGGRRQLIIPPGLAYGERGAGNVIAPGETLIFVCDLVSAG
;
A
#
# COMPACT_ATOMS: atom_id res chain seq x y z
N MET A 1 -4.77 -12.53 11.81
CA MET A 1 -5.09 -11.52 10.79
C MET A 1 -4.71 -10.13 11.24
N ALA A 2 -4.51 -9.24 10.30
CA ALA A 2 -4.07 -7.88 10.61
C ALA A 2 -5.22 -7.05 11.19
N ASN A 3 -5.02 -6.51 12.38
CA ASN A 3 -5.98 -5.66 13.08
C ASN A 3 -5.41 -4.27 13.29
N PRO A 4 -6.26 -3.22 13.42
CA PRO A 4 -5.77 -1.90 13.78
C PRO A 4 -4.94 -1.95 15.06
N GLY A 5 -3.80 -1.26 15.06
CA GLY A 5 -2.87 -1.25 16.17
C GLY A 5 -1.74 -2.26 16.06
N ASP A 6 -1.87 -3.26 15.18
CA ASP A 6 -0.80 -4.21 14.95
C ASP A 6 0.36 -3.57 14.19
N THR A 7 1.57 -4.02 14.46
CA THR A 7 2.73 -3.73 13.62
C THR A 7 2.76 -4.79 12.53
N VAL A 8 2.68 -4.36 11.28
CA VAL A 8 2.63 -5.26 10.13
C VAL A 8 3.86 -5.08 9.26
N LYS A 9 4.24 -6.15 8.56
CA LYS A 9 5.26 -6.13 7.52
C LYS A 9 4.63 -6.58 6.22
N VAL A 10 4.74 -5.75 5.18
CA VAL A 10 4.08 -5.97 3.90
C VAL A 10 5.07 -5.84 2.77
N HIS A 11 5.19 -6.87 1.95
CA HIS A 11 5.81 -6.74 0.64
C HIS A 11 4.76 -6.26 -0.35
N TYR A 12 5.14 -5.39 -1.27
CA TYR A 12 4.19 -4.83 -2.22
C TYR A 12 4.81 -4.45 -3.54
N VAL A 13 3.95 -4.37 -4.56
CA VAL A 13 4.23 -3.73 -5.84
C VAL A 13 3.12 -2.73 -6.09
N GLY A 14 3.48 -1.50 -6.43
CA GLY A 14 2.53 -0.45 -6.77
C GLY A 14 2.66 -0.01 -8.21
N VAL A 15 1.53 0.09 -8.91
CA VAL A 15 1.49 0.58 -10.29
C VAL A 15 0.46 1.70 -10.41
N ALA A 16 0.72 2.62 -11.35
CA ALA A 16 -0.23 3.67 -11.70
C ALA A 16 -1.32 3.09 -12.60
N PHE A 17 -2.58 3.32 -12.26
CA PHE A 17 -3.70 2.79 -13.03
C PHE A 17 -3.70 3.30 -14.48
N SER A 18 -3.38 4.59 -14.68
CA SER A 18 -3.46 5.21 -16.01
C SER A 18 -2.43 4.68 -17.00
N THR A 19 -1.27 4.23 -16.53
CA THR A 19 -0.17 3.80 -17.40
C THR A 19 0.19 2.32 -17.23
N GLY A 20 -0.15 1.72 -16.10
CA GLY A 20 0.31 0.37 -15.75
C GLY A 20 1.78 0.29 -15.35
N GLU A 21 2.45 1.45 -15.23
CA GLU A 21 3.86 1.47 -14.84
C GLU A 21 4.04 1.29 -13.35
N GLU A 22 5.01 0.46 -12.98
CA GLU A 22 5.42 0.30 -11.59
C GLU A 22 6.10 1.58 -11.12
N PHE A 23 5.65 2.11 -9.98
CA PHE A 23 6.26 3.30 -9.39
C PHE A 23 7.02 2.99 -8.11
N ASP A 24 6.75 1.87 -7.47
CA ASP A 24 7.44 1.46 -6.26
C ASP A 24 7.20 -0.02 -5.99
N ALA A 25 8.18 -0.66 -5.36
CA ALA A 25 8.04 -2.04 -4.91
C ALA A 25 9.01 -2.29 -3.76
N SER A 26 8.53 -2.92 -2.69
CA SER A 26 9.37 -3.32 -1.57
C SER A 26 10.46 -4.31 -1.98
N TRP A 27 10.15 -5.13 -3.00
CA TRP A 27 11.09 -6.12 -3.53
C TRP A 27 12.37 -5.48 -4.07
N ASN A 28 12.30 -4.23 -4.55
CA ASN A 28 13.46 -3.50 -5.06
C ASN A 28 14.46 -3.18 -3.94
N ARG A 29 13.97 -3.08 -2.70
CA ARG A 29 14.80 -2.83 -1.52
C ARG A 29 15.21 -4.11 -0.80
N GLY A 30 14.61 -5.25 -1.18
CA GLY A 30 14.90 -6.54 -0.57
C GLY A 30 14.32 -6.73 0.82
N GLU A 31 13.42 -5.85 1.27
CA GLU A 31 12.79 -5.96 2.58
C GLU A 31 11.36 -5.43 2.56
N PRO A 32 10.46 -6.01 3.40
CA PRO A 32 9.10 -5.53 3.48
C PRO A 32 9.02 -4.17 4.18
N LEU A 33 7.95 -3.44 3.91
CA LEU A 33 7.63 -2.21 4.64
C LEU A 33 6.99 -2.56 5.97
N GLU A 34 7.56 -2.04 7.04
CA GLU A 34 6.99 -2.21 8.39
C GLU A 34 6.28 -0.93 8.81
N PHE A 35 5.04 -1.05 9.29
CA PHE A 35 4.30 0.10 9.80
C PHE A 35 3.21 -0.34 10.79
N ARG A 36 2.73 0.62 11.59
CA ARG A 36 1.61 0.37 12.50
C ARG A 36 0.31 0.60 11.77
N LEU A 37 -0.51 -0.43 11.70
CA LEU A 37 -1.78 -0.40 10.95
C LEU A 37 -2.79 0.50 11.64
N GLY A 38 -3.42 1.38 10.85
CA GLY A 38 -4.45 2.29 11.33
C GLY A 38 -3.93 3.53 12.03
N ALA A 39 -2.62 3.77 12.03
CA ALA A 39 -2.01 4.91 12.74
C ALA A 39 -1.70 6.11 11.83
N GLY A 40 -2.14 6.10 10.57
CA GLY A 40 -1.88 7.20 9.63
C GLY A 40 -0.44 7.26 9.15
N ARG A 41 0.31 6.17 9.25
CA ARG A 41 1.71 6.10 8.82
C ARG A 41 1.87 5.87 7.34
N VAL A 42 0.81 5.42 6.68
CA VAL A 42 0.74 5.14 5.25
C VAL A 42 -0.51 5.80 4.68
N ILE A 43 -0.65 5.79 3.36
CA ILE A 43 -1.87 6.34 2.74
C ILE A 43 -3.11 5.61 3.28
N ALA A 44 -4.23 6.33 3.32
CA ALA A 44 -5.47 5.82 3.92
C ALA A 44 -5.94 4.51 3.29
N GLY A 45 -5.74 4.35 1.98
CA GLY A 45 -6.09 3.13 1.27
C GLY A 45 -5.39 1.88 1.81
N TRP A 46 -4.16 2.03 2.29
CA TRP A 46 -3.41 0.95 2.95
C TRP A 46 -3.93 0.69 4.37
N ASP A 47 -4.12 1.76 5.15
CA ASP A 47 -4.64 1.60 6.52
C ASP A 47 -5.99 0.89 6.53
N GLN A 48 -6.81 1.11 5.52
CA GLN A 48 -8.10 0.45 5.38
C GLN A 48 -7.98 -0.91 4.69
N GLY A 49 -7.16 -0.99 3.64
CA GLY A 49 -7.11 -2.16 2.76
C GLY A 49 -6.33 -3.34 3.33
N VAL A 50 -5.35 -3.11 4.19
CA VAL A 50 -4.56 -4.19 4.80
C VAL A 50 -5.28 -4.84 5.97
N GLN A 51 -6.25 -4.15 6.58
CA GLN A 51 -7.03 -4.73 7.67
C GLN A 51 -7.72 -6.01 7.22
N GLY A 52 -7.66 -7.03 8.06
CA GLY A 52 -8.29 -8.31 7.79
C GLY A 52 -7.49 -9.26 6.92
N MET A 53 -6.32 -8.84 6.42
CA MET A 53 -5.44 -9.76 5.71
C MET A 53 -4.89 -10.82 6.65
N LYS A 54 -4.72 -12.02 6.14
CA LYS A 54 -4.07 -13.11 6.87
C LYS A 54 -2.58 -13.12 6.56
N VAL A 55 -1.78 -13.46 7.56
CA VAL A 55 -0.33 -13.63 7.36
C VAL A 55 -0.12 -14.71 6.30
N GLY A 56 0.73 -14.41 5.32
CA GLY A 56 0.94 -15.25 4.16
C GLY A 56 -0.03 -15.02 3.03
N GLY A 57 -1.04 -14.15 3.23
CA GLY A 57 -2.03 -13.84 2.20
C GLY A 57 -1.58 -12.73 1.26
N ARG A 58 -2.24 -12.66 0.12
CA ARG A 58 -2.04 -11.63 -0.91
C ARG A 58 -3.35 -10.94 -1.19
N ARG A 59 -3.30 -9.62 -1.32
CA ARG A 59 -4.48 -8.82 -1.64
C ARG A 59 -4.12 -7.73 -2.65
N GLN A 60 -4.98 -7.53 -3.63
CA GLN A 60 -4.87 -6.40 -4.53
C GLN A 60 -5.71 -5.24 -3.98
N LEU A 61 -5.11 -4.06 -3.90
CA LEU A 61 -5.79 -2.85 -3.45
C LEU A 61 -5.87 -1.88 -4.63
N ILE A 62 -7.08 -1.47 -4.98
CA ILE A 62 -7.31 -0.42 -5.97
C ILE A 62 -7.71 0.82 -5.19
N ILE A 63 -6.83 1.82 -5.17
CA ILE A 63 -6.94 2.96 -4.26
C ILE A 63 -7.20 4.23 -5.06
N PRO A 64 -8.39 4.83 -4.90
CA PRO A 64 -8.68 6.10 -5.57
C PRO A 64 -7.82 7.23 -4.99
N PRO A 65 -7.66 8.34 -5.73
CA PRO A 65 -6.78 9.45 -5.30
C PRO A 65 -7.10 9.98 -3.92
N GLY A 66 -8.37 10.05 -3.53
CA GLY A 66 -8.78 10.54 -2.21
C GLY A 66 -8.27 9.71 -1.04
N LEU A 67 -7.89 8.47 -1.27
CA LEU A 67 -7.31 7.57 -0.26
C LEU A 67 -5.82 7.33 -0.51
N ALA A 68 -5.22 8.07 -1.42
CA ALA A 68 -3.81 7.99 -1.78
C ALA A 68 -3.17 9.38 -1.72
N TYR A 69 -2.71 9.90 -2.85
CA TYR A 69 -1.99 11.18 -2.89
C TYR A 69 -2.81 12.35 -3.42
N GLY A 70 -4.09 12.12 -3.71
CA GLY A 70 -5.05 13.16 -4.07
C GLY A 70 -4.67 13.93 -5.32
N GLU A 71 -5.10 15.18 -5.36
CA GLU A 71 -4.83 16.09 -6.48
C GLU A 71 -3.39 16.59 -6.51
N ARG A 72 -2.65 16.36 -5.43
CA ARG A 72 -1.26 16.79 -5.30
C ARG A 72 -0.29 15.83 -5.98
N GLY A 73 -0.60 14.53 -5.99
CA GLY A 73 0.31 13.50 -6.45
C GLY A 73 1.51 13.34 -5.51
N ALA A 74 2.55 12.71 -5.99
CA ALA A 74 3.78 12.49 -5.22
C ALA A 74 4.99 12.66 -6.14
N GLY A 75 5.62 13.82 -6.08
CA GLY A 75 6.79 14.15 -6.88
C GLY A 75 6.55 13.96 -8.38
N ASN A 76 7.53 13.39 -9.07
CA ASN A 76 7.42 13.05 -10.48
C ASN A 76 6.95 11.60 -10.71
N VAL A 77 6.61 10.90 -9.64
CA VAL A 77 6.32 9.46 -9.67
C VAL A 77 4.82 9.19 -9.78
N ILE A 78 4.02 9.94 -9.02
CA ILE A 78 2.57 9.78 -8.99
C ILE A 78 1.93 11.10 -9.42
N ALA A 79 1.17 11.03 -10.51
CA ALA A 79 0.50 12.21 -11.07
C ALA A 79 -0.65 12.66 -10.16
N PRO A 80 -1.05 13.94 -10.23
CA PRO A 80 -2.26 14.40 -9.55
C PRO A 80 -3.49 13.61 -10.00
N GLY A 81 -4.36 13.24 -9.06
CA GLY A 81 -5.60 12.53 -9.36
C GLY A 81 -5.40 11.08 -9.80
N GLU A 82 -4.25 10.48 -9.52
CA GLU A 82 -3.93 9.12 -9.96
C GLU A 82 -4.54 8.07 -9.03
N THR A 83 -5.22 7.08 -9.62
CA THR A 83 -5.62 5.86 -8.92
C THR A 83 -4.45 4.90 -8.90
N LEU A 84 -4.21 4.28 -7.76
CA LEU A 84 -3.08 3.36 -7.56
C LEU A 84 -3.57 1.94 -7.40
N ILE A 85 -2.79 1.00 -7.93
CA ILE A 85 -3.05 -0.42 -7.73
C ILE A 85 -1.84 -1.01 -7.01
N PHE A 86 -2.08 -1.61 -5.85
CA PHE A 86 -1.05 -2.32 -5.08
C PHE A 86 -1.38 -3.79 -4.99
N VAL A 87 -0.37 -4.63 -5.15
CA VAL A 87 -0.47 -6.04 -4.76
C VAL A 87 0.36 -6.19 -3.50
N CYS A 88 -0.30 -6.58 -2.42
CA CYS A 88 0.30 -6.64 -1.09
C CYS A 88 0.34 -8.06 -0.56
N ASP A 89 1.51 -8.47 -0.05
CA ASP A 89 1.71 -9.75 0.63
C ASP A 89 1.97 -9.45 2.10
N LEU A 90 1.12 -9.95 2.99
CA LEU A 90 1.30 -9.76 4.43
C LEU A 90 2.32 -10.78 4.96
N VAL A 91 3.46 -10.27 5.40
CA VAL A 91 4.56 -11.12 5.89
C VAL A 91 4.39 -11.43 7.37
N SER A 92 4.01 -10.44 8.16
CA SER A 92 3.79 -10.63 9.59
C SER A 92 2.81 -9.58 10.13
N ALA A 93 2.20 -9.89 11.26
CA ALA A 93 1.27 -9.00 11.96
C ALA A 93 1.34 -9.29 13.47
N GLY A 94 1.27 -8.26 14.25
CA GLY A 94 1.34 -8.35 15.72
C GLY A 94 1.98 -7.09 16.29
#